data_d758cbc29450b93bab0f151e0a464ac1
#
_entry.id   d758cbc29450b93bab0f151e0a464ac1
#
_cell.length_a   1.000
_cell.length_b   1.000
_cell.length_c   1.000
_cell.angle_alpha   90.00
_cell.angle_beta   90.00
_cell.angle_gamma   90.00
#
_symmetry.space_group_name_H-M   'P 1'
#
loop_
_entity.id
_entity.type
_entity.pdbx_description
1 polymer ?
#
loop_
_entity_poly.entity_id
_entity_poly.type
_entity_poly.pdbx_seq_one_letter_code
_entity_poly.pdbx_strand_id
1 'polypeptide(L)'
;MSKKPETLFSNQLIKNLNEVFFTRIENKHGGGIPDLYCTYNNKSAFLELKIKTKQNKVLISPLQISWNYKHFLHNPINFYLVNDPRRAVIELYDGNKGRELLENANEVRAKLTFSPQQYQKLLEVIF
;
A
#
# COMPACT_ATOMS: atom_id res chain seq x y z
N MET A 1 6.31 -21.82 -11.61
CA MET A 1 7.02 -20.62 -11.09
C MET A 1 6.31 -20.07 -9.88
N SER A 2 7.07 -19.73 -8.86
CA SER A 2 6.51 -19.08 -7.69
C SER A 2 6.20 -17.62 -8.01
N LYS A 3 5.12 -17.11 -7.47
CA LYS A 3 4.75 -15.70 -7.59
C LYS A 3 5.59 -14.86 -6.63
N LYS A 4 5.86 -13.61 -7.02
CA LYS A 4 6.55 -12.68 -6.13
C LYS A 4 5.68 -12.39 -4.90
N PRO A 5 6.30 -12.11 -3.72
CA PRO A 5 5.53 -11.83 -2.50
C PRO A 5 4.52 -10.69 -2.66
N GLU A 6 4.86 -9.63 -3.40
CA GLU A 6 3.95 -8.52 -3.64
C GLU A 6 2.75 -8.94 -4.47
N THR A 7 2.94 -9.85 -5.44
CA THR A 7 1.83 -10.40 -6.24
C THR A 7 0.89 -11.22 -5.36
N LEU A 8 1.44 -12.06 -4.48
CA LEU A 8 0.64 -12.83 -3.53
C LEU A 8 -0.14 -11.91 -2.58
N PHE A 9 0.50 -10.84 -2.11
CA PHE A 9 -0.14 -9.86 -1.23
C PHE A 9 -1.30 -9.17 -1.95
N SER A 10 -1.10 -8.72 -3.18
CA SER A 10 -2.17 -8.07 -3.93
C SER A 10 -3.33 -9.03 -4.22
N ASN A 11 -3.03 -10.31 -4.52
CA ASN A 11 -4.07 -11.31 -4.73
C ASN A 11 -4.91 -11.53 -3.48
N GLN A 12 -4.28 -11.58 -2.31
CA GLN A 12 -4.99 -11.73 -1.03
C GLN A 12 -5.86 -10.51 -0.73
N LEU A 13 -5.34 -9.32 -0.95
CA LEU A 13 -6.08 -8.08 -0.75
C LEU A 13 -7.36 -8.07 -1.61
N ILE A 14 -7.22 -8.34 -2.88
CA ILE A 14 -8.33 -8.33 -3.83
C ILE A 14 -9.36 -9.41 -3.47
N LYS A 15 -8.89 -10.60 -3.11
CA LYS A 15 -9.77 -11.72 -2.72
C LYS A 15 -10.58 -11.40 -1.46
N ASN A 16 -9.95 -10.74 -0.48
CA ASN A 16 -10.58 -10.45 0.81
C ASN A 16 -11.48 -9.22 0.77
N LEU A 17 -11.34 -8.36 -0.23
CA LEU A 17 -12.17 -7.17 -0.43
C LEU A 17 -12.87 -7.22 -1.78
N ASN A 18 -13.66 -8.28 -2.01
CA ASN A 18 -14.29 -8.51 -3.30
C ASN A 18 -15.39 -7.48 -3.63
N GLU A 19 -15.84 -6.71 -2.64
CA GLU A 19 -16.80 -5.61 -2.87
C GLU A 19 -16.13 -4.36 -3.45
N VAL A 20 -14.79 -4.26 -3.36
CA VAL A 20 -14.04 -3.14 -3.92
C VAL A 20 -13.67 -3.44 -5.37
N PHE A 21 -13.82 -2.45 -6.24
CA PHE A 21 -13.37 -2.59 -7.63
C PHE A 21 -11.90 -2.19 -7.72
N PHE A 22 -11.04 -3.18 -7.97
CA PHE A 22 -9.60 -2.96 -8.09
C PHE A 22 -9.16 -2.95 -9.55
N THR A 23 -8.24 -2.06 -9.88
CA THR A 23 -7.56 -2.04 -11.18
C THR A 23 -6.06 -2.10 -10.93
N ARG A 24 -5.39 -3.10 -11.51
CA ARG A 24 -3.94 -3.20 -11.46
C ARG A 24 -3.36 -2.21 -12.46
N ILE A 25 -2.39 -1.44 -12.01
CA ILE A 25 -1.72 -0.46 -12.86
C ILE A 25 -0.41 -1.06 -13.34
N GLU A 26 -0.28 -1.20 -14.67
CA GLU A 26 0.97 -1.64 -15.27
C GLU A 26 1.83 -0.41 -15.57
N ASN A 27 2.97 -0.31 -14.89
CA ASN A 27 3.87 0.82 -15.05
C ASN A 27 5.15 0.38 -15.76
N LYS A 28 5.06 0.25 -17.07
CA LYS A 28 6.16 -0.25 -17.90
C LYS A 28 7.35 0.69 -17.97
N HIS A 29 7.16 1.96 -17.64
CA HIS A 29 8.21 2.99 -17.76
C HIS A 29 8.70 3.52 -16.41
N GLY A 30 8.31 2.90 -15.31
CA GLY A 30 8.86 3.19 -14.00
C GLY A 30 8.57 4.58 -13.44
N GLY A 31 7.39 5.14 -13.71
CA GLY A 31 7.05 6.51 -13.29
C GLY A 31 6.67 6.68 -11.82
N GLY A 32 6.72 5.64 -11.02
CA GLY A 32 6.40 5.71 -9.60
C GLY A 32 4.92 5.65 -9.26
N ILE A 33 4.07 5.41 -10.24
CA ILE A 33 2.61 5.29 -10.04
C ILE A 33 2.33 4.06 -9.19
N PRO A 34 1.37 4.13 -8.22
CA PRO A 34 1.05 2.98 -7.35
C PRO A 34 0.57 1.75 -8.10
N ASP A 35 0.63 0.60 -7.43
CA ASP A 35 0.28 -0.71 -8.00
C ASP A 35 -1.19 -0.87 -8.32
N LEU A 36 -2.06 -0.28 -7.49
CA LEU A 36 -3.51 -0.49 -7.59
C LEU A 36 -4.26 0.83 -7.53
N TYR A 37 -5.28 0.93 -8.36
CA TYR A 37 -6.35 1.91 -8.24
C TYR A 37 -7.59 1.16 -7.78
N CYS A 38 -8.30 1.68 -6.78
CA CYS A 38 -9.48 1.02 -6.26
C CYS A 38 -10.60 2.01 -6.03
N THR A 39 -11.83 1.51 -6.18
CA THR A 39 -13.02 2.35 -5.97
C THR A 39 -14.09 1.55 -5.25
N TYR A 40 -14.78 2.22 -4.32
CA TYR A 40 -15.84 1.64 -3.52
C TYR A 40 -16.65 2.77 -2.88
N ASN A 41 -17.97 2.62 -2.85
CA ASN A 41 -18.83 3.59 -2.16
C ASN A 41 -18.64 5.03 -2.67
N ASN A 42 -18.51 5.20 -3.99
CA ASN A 42 -18.28 6.47 -4.68
C ASN A 42 -16.98 7.19 -4.29
N LYS A 43 -16.03 6.46 -3.70
CA LYS A 43 -14.71 6.98 -3.36
C LYS A 43 -13.66 6.15 -4.06
N SER A 44 -12.51 6.77 -4.30
CA SER A 44 -11.38 6.11 -4.97
C SER A 44 -10.10 6.29 -4.18
N ALA A 45 -9.15 5.38 -4.39
CA ALA A 45 -7.84 5.46 -3.76
C ALA A 45 -6.79 4.77 -4.61
N PHE A 46 -5.53 5.15 -4.40
CA PHE A 46 -4.36 4.48 -4.95
C PHE A 46 -3.63 3.75 -3.83
N LEU A 47 -3.18 2.54 -4.09
CA LEU A 47 -2.43 1.74 -3.12
C LEU A 47 -1.10 1.29 -3.71
N GLU A 48 -0.01 1.65 -3.04
CA GLU A 48 1.32 1.11 -3.30
C GLU A 48 1.56 -0.03 -2.32
N LEU A 49 1.77 -1.25 -2.83
CA LEU A 49 1.92 -2.44 -1.99
C LEU A 49 3.39 -2.70 -1.71
N LYS A 50 3.71 -2.94 -0.45
CA LYS A 50 5.08 -3.23 -0.02
C LYS A 50 5.10 -4.40 0.95
N ILE A 51 6.20 -5.14 0.93
CA ILE A 51 6.48 -6.20 1.89
C ILE A 51 7.68 -5.75 2.72
N LYS A 52 7.53 -5.73 4.04
CA LYS A 52 8.63 -5.37 4.93
C LYS A 52 9.69 -6.46 4.89
N THR A 53 10.96 -6.05 4.75
CA THR A 53 12.06 -7.00 4.64
C THR A 53 12.39 -7.65 5.99
N LYS A 54 13.24 -8.69 5.97
CA LYS A 54 13.71 -9.35 7.18
C LYS A 54 14.46 -8.40 8.12
N GLN A 55 15.01 -7.31 7.56
CA GLN A 55 15.73 -6.29 8.32
C GLN A 55 14.80 -5.15 8.77
N ASN A 56 13.49 -5.35 8.71
CA ASN A 56 12.46 -4.36 9.09
C ASN A 56 12.49 -3.10 8.22
N LYS A 57 12.83 -3.24 6.94
CA LYS A 57 12.89 -2.10 6.01
C LYS A 57 11.77 -2.18 4.98
N VAL A 58 11.32 -0.99 4.55
CA VAL A 58 10.37 -0.84 3.44
C VAL A 58 11.15 -0.19 2.29
N LEU A 59 11.33 -0.93 1.20
CA LEU A 59 12.14 -0.47 0.06
C LEU A 59 11.24 0.28 -0.92
N ILE A 60 11.46 1.58 -1.03
CA ILE A 60 10.66 2.45 -1.89
C ILE A 60 11.60 3.23 -2.81
N SER A 61 11.32 3.23 -4.12
CA SER A 61 12.17 3.96 -5.06
C SER A 61 11.96 5.47 -4.96
N PRO A 62 12.96 6.28 -5.37
CA PRO A 62 12.79 7.73 -5.39
C PRO A 62 11.60 8.20 -6.23
N LEU A 63 11.32 7.53 -7.35
CA LEU A 63 10.17 7.86 -8.20
C LEU A 63 8.85 7.60 -7.49
N GLN A 64 8.76 6.48 -6.75
CA GLN A 64 7.57 6.16 -5.97
C GLN A 64 7.35 7.18 -4.85
N ILE A 65 8.40 7.55 -4.15
CA ILE A 65 8.33 8.58 -3.10
C ILE A 65 7.85 9.90 -3.68
N SER A 66 8.44 10.32 -4.80
CA SER A 66 8.11 11.59 -5.45
C SER A 66 6.67 11.62 -5.94
N TRP A 67 6.24 10.57 -6.65
CA TRP A 67 4.87 10.52 -7.18
C TRP A 67 3.83 10.55 -6.06
N ASN A 68 4.04 9.72 -5.05
CA ASN A 68 3.09 9.61 -3.94
C ASN A 68 3.03 10.89 -3.11
N TYR A 69 4.17 11.54 -2.89
CA TYR A 69 4.21 12.81 -2.16
C TYR A 69 3.45 13.90 -2.91
N LYS A 70 3.73 14.07 -4.20
CA LYS A 70 3.09 15.09 -5.03
C LYS A 70 1.59 14.87 -5.15
N HIS A 71 1.19 13.63 -5.38
CA HIS A 71 -0.23 13.30 -5.48
C HIS A 71 -0.96 13.60 -4.17
N PHE A 72 -0.35 13.23 -3.05
CA PHE A 72 -0.95 13.43 -1.72
C PHE A 72 -1.22 14.92 -1.44
N LEU A 73 -0.31 15.80 -1.88
CA LEU A 73 -0.49 17.23 -1.68
C LEU A 73 -1.70 17.78 -2.44
N HIS A 74 -2.03 17.20 -3.58
CA HIS A 74 -3.16 17.66 -4.41
C HIS A 74 -4.44 16.92 -4.11
N ASN A 75 -4.35 15.63 -3.76
CA ASN A 75 -5.52 14.81 -3.45
C ASN A 75 -5.08 13.64 -2.57
N PRO A 76 -5.31 13.71 -1.24
CA PRO A 76 -4.75 12.75 -0.28
C PRO A 76 -5.52 11.42 -0.24
N ILE A 77 -5.68 10.79 -1.39
CA ILE A 77 -6.36 9.49 -1.53
C ILE A 77 -5.38 8.37 -1.91
N ASN A 78 -4.08 8.58 -1.72
CA ASN A 78 -3.07 7.57 -2.04
C ASN A 78 -2.34 7.13 -0.77
N PHE A 79 -2.04 5.84 -0.70
CA PHE A 79 -1.53 5.18 0.52
C PHE A 79 -0.45 4.17 0.18
N TYR A 80 0.40 3.90 1.17
CA TYR A 80 1.25 2.70 1.19
C TYR A 80 0.57 1.66 2.06
N LEU A 81 0.47 0.44 1.56
CA LEU A 81 -0.03 -0.71 2.33
C LEU A 81 1.13 -1.69 2.48
N VAL A 82 1.57 -1.89 3.71
CA VAL A 82 2.78 -2.64 4.03
C VAL A 82 2.43 -3.93 4.77
N ASN A 83 2.78 -5.06 4.18
CA ASN A 83 2.65 -6.36 4.85
C ASN A 83 3.93 -6.64 5.64
N ASP A 84 3.78 -6.90 6.93
CA ASP A 84 4.88 -7.33 7.80
C ASP A 84 4.64 -8.79 8.18
N PRO A 85 5.21 -9.75 7.40
CA PRO A 85 4.90 -11.17 7.62
C PRO A 85 5.43 -11.72 8.93
N ARG A 86 6.50 -11.15 9.46
CA ARG A 86 7.09 -11.65 10.72
C ARG A 86 6.19 -11.34 11.91
N ARG A 87 5.53 -10.18 11.90
CA ARG A 87 4.60 -9.77 12.97
C ARG A 87 3.16 -10.16 12.66
N ALA A 88 2.91 -10.71 11.47
CA ALA A 88 1.57 -11.04 10.98
C ALA A 88 0.61 -9.85 11.08
N VAL A 89 1.08 -8.68 10.65
CA VAL A 89 0.27 -7.46 10.60
C VAL A 89 0.41 -6.78 9.24
N ILE A 90 -0.60 -6.01 8.89
CA ILE A 90 -0.61 -5.16 7.71
C ILE A 90 -0.81 -3.73 8.20
N GLU A 91 -0.03 -2.81 7.66
CA GLU A 91 0.00 -1.42 8.10
C GLU A 91 -0.30 -0.48 6.94
N LEU A 92 -1.18 0.49 7.19
CA LEU A 92 -1.57 1.50 6.20
C LEU A 92 -0.93 2.83 6.56
N TYR A 93 -0.28 3.45 5.59
CA TYR A 93 0.35 4.77 5.74
C TYR A 93 -0.13 5.72 4.67
N ASP A 94 -0.23 7.00 5.00
CA ASP A 94 -0.53 8.02 4.00
C ASP A 94 0.57 8.13 2.94
N GLY A 95 0.19 8.55 1.74
CA GLY A 95 1.11 8.60 0.60
C GLY A 95 2.27 9.57 0.73
N ASN A 96 2.21 10.50 1.69
CA ASN A 96 3.31 11.42 1.95
C ASN A 96 4.38 10.88 2.90
N LYS A 97 4.26 9.62 3.34
CA LYS A 97 5.16 9.00 4.32
C LYS A 97 6.28 8.17 3.71
N GLY A 98 6.44 8.18 2.37
CA GLY A 98 7.39 7.30 1.71
C GLY A 98 8.83 7.47 2.17
N ARG A 99 9.29 8.72 2.30
CA ARG A 99 10.66 8.98 2.74
C ARG A 99 10.91 8.47 4.17
N GLU A 100 10.00 8.77 5.09
CA GLU A 100 10.11 8.33 6.48
C GLU A 100 10.09 6.80 6.57
N LEU A 101 9.22 6.15 5.78
CA LEU A 101 9.18 4.68 5.71
C LEU A 101 10.48 4.08 5.21
N LEU A 102 11.09 4.69 4.18
CA LEU A 102 12.35 4.23 3.65
C LEU A 102 13.50 4.40 4.65
N GLU A 103 13.55 5.53 5.34
CA GLU A 103 14.64 5.87 6.26
C GLU A 103 14.53 5.14 7.59
N ASN A 104 13.31 5.02 8.16
CA ASN A 104 13.12 4.38 9.46
C ASN A 104 11.67 3.93 9.65
N ALA A 105 11.33 2.80 9.01
CA ALA A 105 9.96 2.28 9.02
C ALA A 105 9.42 2.03 10.43
N ASN A 106 10.28 1.62 11.36
CA ASN A 106 9.86 1.27 12.72
C ASN A 106 9.41 2.49 13.55
N GLU A 107 9.81 3.68 13.16
CA GLU A 107 9.44 4.91 13.88
C GLU A 107 8.24 5.64 13.26
N VAL A 108 7.75 5.16 12.11
CA VAL A 108 6.60 5.80 11.45
C VAL A 108 5.31 5.21 12.00
N ARG A 109 4.43 6.08 12.48
CA ARG A 109 3.14 5.63 12.99
C ARG A 109 2.20 5.29 11.85
N ALA A 110 1.65 4.08 11.84
CA ALA A 110 0.66 3.66 10.87
C ALA A 110 -0.69 4.34 11.12
N LYS A 111 -1.39 4.66 10.04
CA LYS A 111 -2.77 5.16 10.10
C LYS A 111 -3.71 4.06 10.58
N LEU A 112 -3.43 2.82 10.22
CA LEU A 112 -4.19 1.63 10.60
C LEU A 112 -3.25 0.45 10.64
N THR A 113 -3.39 -0.42 11.65
CA THR A 113 -2.69 -1.70 11.73
C THR A 113 -3.74 -2.79 11.95
N PHE A 114 -3.67 -3.85 11.17
CA PHE A 114 -4.65 -4.95 11.26
C PHE A 114 -4.00 -6.29 10.92
N SER A 115 -4.66 -7.37 11.32
CA SER A 115 -4.18 -8.72 11.00
C SER A 115 -4.65 -9.14 9.62
N PRO A 116 -4.03 -10.18 9.00
CA PRO A 116 -4.46 -10.69 7.70
C PRO A 116 -5.90 -11.21 7.65
N GLN A 117 -6.55 -11.38 8.79
CA GLN A 117 -7.95 -11.78 8.88
C GLN A 117 -8.92 -10.59 8.93
N GLN A 118 -8.41 -9.36 8.94
CA GLN A 118 -9.19 -8.15 9.21
C GLN A 118 -9.15 -7.13 8.07
N TYR A 119 -9.02 -7.58 6.82
CA TYR A 119 -8.95 -6.67 5.66
C TYR A 119 -10.13 -5.69 5.58
N GLN A 120 -11.28 -6.08 6.11
CA GLN A 120 -12.47 -5.23 6.10
C GLN A 120 -12.26 -3.90 6.82
N LYS A 121 -11.31 -3.81 7.73
CA LYS A 121 -10.98 -2.55 8.41
C LYS A 121 -10.52 -1.46 7.45
N LEU A 122 -9.94 -1.83 6.30
CA LEU A 122 -9.53 -0.86 5.28
C LEU A 122 -10.72 -0.07 4.73
N LEU A 123 -11.89 -0.69 4.62
CA LEU A 123 -13.07 -0.02 4.08
C LEU A 123 -13.47 1.19 4.91
N GLU A 124 -13.31 1.11 6.23
CA GLU A 124 -13.69 2.18 7.14
C GLU A 124 -12.69 3.35 7.12
N VAL A 125 -11.44 3.07 6.76
CA VAL A 125 -10.37 4.07 6.82
C VAL A 125 -10.15 4.74 5.47
N ILE A 126 -10.20 3.96 4.37
CA ILE A 126 -9.93 4.47 3.03
C ILE A 126 -11.20 5.05 2.40
N PHE A 127 -12.31 4.38 2.60
CA PHE A 127 -13.58 4.72 1.98
C PHE A 127 -14.61 5.12 3.04
#